data_5ebe8d0c28309b13e206dc55cf00371c
#
_entry.id   5ebe8d0c28309b13e206dc55cf00371c
#
_cell.length_a   1.000
_cell.length_b   1.000
_cell.length_c   1.000
_cell.angle_alpha   90.00
_cell.angle_beta   90.00
_cell.angle_gamma   90.00
#
_symmetry.space_group_name_H-M   'P 1'
#
loop_
_entity.id
_entity.type
_entity.pdbx_description
1 polymer ?
#
loop_
_entity_poly.entity_id
_entity_poly.type
_entity_poly.pdbx_seq_one_letter_code
_entity_poly.pdbx_strand_id
1 'polypeptide(L)'
;LITEYLARVGGPPVFLAMPRVNFNALEREVAYIAKMEELGLEPTIIGVDALNTEGHFEAHGLAVLDRYFSKGDFINSSILCANDRVAIGALRAAAHHGLEPGSLRRGGLRIAGHDDYPLSQFMIPTLTTVAQNVEAIGQAAVDRLIEKLRVEKFQANQTVQLMDGVLKVRDSA
;
A
#
# COMPACT_ATOMS: atom_id res chain seq x y z
N LEU A 1 -3.99 -4.15 9.93
CA LEU A 1 -5.20 -3.39 9.54
C LEU A 1 -5.66 -3.73 8.13
N ILE A 2 -5.05 -3.16 7.07
CA ILE A 2 -5.58 -3.23 5.70
C ILE A 2 -5.52 -4.64 5.10
N THR A 3 -4.44 -5.40 5.35
CA THR A 3 -4.32 -6.81 4.92
C THR A 3 -5.45 -7.66 5.50
N GLU A 4 -5.70 -7.53 6.79
CA GLU A 4 -6.79 -8.22 7.50
C GLU A 4 -8.17 -7.79 6.98
N TYR A 5 -8.37 -6.48 6.74
CA TYR A 5 -9.61 -5.97 6.15
C TYR A 5 -9.87 -6.62 4.79
N LEU A 6 -8.89 -6.61 3.88
CA LEU A 6 -9.02 -7.17 2.55
C LEU A 6 -9.26 -8.69 2.57
N ALA A 7 -8.54 -9.41 3.44
CA ALA A 7 -8.74 -10.85 3.62
C ALA A 7 -10.18 -11.19 4.04
N ARG A 8 -10.77 -10.35 4.90
CA ARG A 8 -12.15 -10.53 5.39
C ARG A 8 -13.21 -10.22 4.33
N VAL A 9 -13.01 -9.19 3.50
CA VAL A 9 -14.02 -8.72 2.54
C VAL A 9 -13.90 -9.33 1.15
N GLY A 10 -12.72 -9.85 0.78
CA GLY A 10 -12.43 -10.31 -0.57
C GLY A 10 -11.54 -11.54 -0.71
N GLY A 11 -11.20 -12.21 0.41
CA GLY A 11 -10.26 -13.33 0.43
C GLY A 11 -8.80 -12.89 0.44
N PRO A 12 -7.83 -13.84 0.37
CA PRO A 12 -6.41 -13.56 0.51
C PRO A 12 -5.94 -12.45 -0.44
N PRO A 13 -5.46 -11.31 0.06
CA PRO A 13 -5.01 -10.24 -0.82
C PRO A 13 -3.65 -10.56 -1.44
N VAL A 14 -3.47 -10.14 -2.69
CA VAL A 14 -2.18 -10.13 -3.37
C VAL A 14 -1.47 -8.81 -3.09
N PHE A 15 -0.19 -8.83 -2.72
CA PHE A 15 0.59 -7.63 -2.48
C PHE A 15 1.31 -7.19 -3.76
N LEU A 16 0.98 -5.98 -4.23
CA LEU A 16 1.71 -5.34 -5.31
C LEU A 16 2.83 -4.50 -4.72
N ALA A 17 4.05 -5.04 -4.80
CA ALA A 17 5.26 -4.40 -4.32
C ALA A 17 5.55 -3.10 -5.10
N MET A 18 6.31 -2.21 -4.50
CA MET A 18 6.88 -1.05 -5.18
C MET A 18 8.39 -1.23 -5.37
N PRO A 19 9.04 -0.49 -6.29
CA PRO A 19 10.48 -0.49 -6.40
C PRO A 19 11.14 -0.23 -5.03
N ARG A 20 12.15 -1.03 -4.69
CA ARG A 20 12.85 -0.95 -3.38
C ARG A 20 13.80 0.25 -3.32
N VAL A 21 13.25 1.44 -3.44
CA VAL A 21 14.01 2.72 -3.42
C VAL A 21 14.32 3.21 -2.02
N ASN A 22 13.66 2.66 -1.00
CA ASN A 22 13.85 3.02 0.39
C ASN A 22 13.48 1.87 1.34
N PHE A 23 13.79 2.04 2.61
CA PHE A 23 13.53 1.05 3.66
C PHE A 23 12.03 0.77 3.88
N ASN A 24 11.18 1.78 3.74
CA ASN A 24 9.73 1.64 3.93
C ASN A 24 9.09 0.64 2.95
N ALA A 25 9.65 0.51 1.72
CA ALA A 25 9.19 -0.47 0.75
C ALA A 25 9.30 -1.90 1.28
N LEU A 26 10.45 -2.22 1.88
CA LEU A 26 10.72 -3.54 2.48
C LEU A 26 9.87 -3.78 3.73
N GLU A 27 9.75 -2.79 4.61
CA GLU A 27 8.95 -2.92 5.85
C GLU A 27 7.48 -3.22 5.56
N ARG A 28 6.90 -2.60 4.53
CA ARG A 28 5.51 -2.87 4.13
C ARG A 28 5.32 -4.29 3.60
N GLU A 29 6.27 -4.78 2.82
CA GLU A 29 6.29 -6.15 2.31
C GLU A 29 6.39 -7.16 3.48
N VAL A 30 7.33 -6.94 4.41
CA VAL A 30 7.51 -7.78 5.61
C VAL A 30 6.26 -7.77 6.48
N ALA A 31 5.66 -6.60 6.70
CA ALA A 31 4.42 -6.47 7.49
C ALA A 31 3.23 -7.20 6.84
N TYR A 32 3.14 -7.18 5.49
CA TYR A 32 2.14 -7.95 4.76
C TYR A 32 2.35 -9.44 4.96
N ILE A 33 3.58 -9.96 4.76
CA ILE A 33 3.91 -11.38 4.93
C ILE A 33 3.55 -11.83 6.35
N ALA A 34 4.03 -11.12 7.37
CA ALA A 34 3.77 -11.45 8.76
C ALA A 34 2.26 -11.50 9.08
N LYS A 35 1.47 -10.58 8.50
CA LYS A 35 0.01 -10.58 8.70
C LYS A 35 -0.66 -11.74 7.97
N MET A 36 -0.20 -12.12 6.79
CA MET A 36 -0.73 -13.27 6.07
C MET A 36 -0.46 -14.57 6.86
N GLU A 37 0.75 -14.74 7.37
CA GLU A 37 1.13 -15.88 8.23
C GLU A 37 0.28 -15.95 9.50
N GLU A 38 0.07 -14.80 10.19
CA GLU A 38 -0.81 -14.72 11.37
C GLU A 38 -2.25 -15.16 11.05
N LEU A 39 -2.73 -14.87 9.84
CA LEU A 39 -4.06 -15.25 9.37
C LEU A 39 -4.12 -16.70 8.84
N GLY A 40 -3.01 -17.42 8.79
CA GLY A 40 -2.92 -18.76 8.21
C GLY A 40 -3.11 -18.78 6.69
N LEU A 41 -2.77 -17.68 6.00
CA LEU A 41 -2.90 -17.50 4.56
C LEU A 41 -1.52 -17.46 3.88
N GLU A 42 -1.42 -18.01 2.67
CA GLU A 42 -0.18 -17.96 1.88
C GLU A 42 0.00 -16.56 1.27
N PRO A 43 1.14 -15.88 1.51
CA PRO A 43 1.42 -14.59 0.92
C PRO A 43 1.72 -14.70 -0.59
N THR A 44 1.13 -13.82 -1.37
CA THR A 44 1.41 -13.69 -2.80
C THR A 44 1.91 -12.29 -3.10
N ILE A 45 3.15 -12.16 -3.61
CA ILE A 45 3.78 -10.88 -3.90
C ILE A 45 4.06 -10.79 -5.40
N ILE A 46 3.67 -9.70 -6.02
CA ILE A 46 3.91 -9.39 -7.43
C ILE A 46 4.64 -8.06 -7.59
N GLY A 47 5.29 -7.86 -8.75
CA GLY A 47 5.96 -6.60 -9.08
C GLY A 47 7.38 -6.45 -8.51
N VAL A 48 7.93 -7.49 -7.87
CA VAL A 48 9.30 -7.45 -7.30
C VAL A 48 10.36 -7.30 -8.40
N ASP A 49 10.18 -7.99 -9.52
CA ASP A 49 11.12 -8.01 -10.66
C ASP A 49 10.79 -6.96 -11.73
N ALA A 50 9.88 -6.07 -11.40
CA ALA A 50 9.35 -5.18 -12.40
C ALA A 50 10.31 -4.04 -12.70
N LEU A 51 10.49 -3.89 -13.98
CA LEU A 51 10.87 -2.74 -14.78
C LEU A 51 11.46 -1.56 -13.98
N ASN A 52 12.64 -1.16 -14.40
CA ASN A 52 13.28 0.09 -13.99
C ASN A 52 12.39 1.29 -14.41
N THR A 53 11.41 1.61 -13.58
CA THR A 53 10.44 2.70 -13.82
C THR A 53 10.98 4.04 -13.29
N GLU A 54 12.29 4.13 -13.02
CA GLU A 54 12.99 5.36 -12.57
C GLU A 54 12.27 6.12 -11.44
N GLY A 55 11.65 5.39 -10.50
CA GLY A 55 10.95 5.99 -9.37
C GLY A 55 9.51 6.46 -9.66
N HIS A 56 8.98 6.17 -10.82
CA HIS A 56 7.58 6.45 -11.16
C HIS A 56 6.66 5.33 -10.65
N PHE A 57 6.17 5.46 -9.42
CA PHE A 57 5.33 4.44 -8.76
C PHE A 57 4.03 4.17 -9.53
N GLU A 58 3.42 5.19 -10.09
CA GLU A 58 2.20 5.09 -10.89
C GLU A 58 2.45 4.26 -12.17
N ALA A 59 3.55 4.53 -12.87
CA ALA A 59 3.93 3.78 -14.06
C ALA A 59 4.24 2.31 -13.72
N HIS A 60 4.87 2.06 -12.57
CA HIS A 60 5.12 0.72 -12.07
C HIS A 60 3.82 -0.05 -11.83
N GLY A 61 2.89 0.51 -11.06
CA GLY A 61 1.59 -0.11 -10.77
C GLY A 61 0.80 -0.42 -12.04
N LEU A 62 0.77 0.53 -12.98
CA LEU A 62 0.15 0.34 -14.30
C LEU A 62 0.80 -0.82 -15.06
N ALA A 63 2.11 -0.81 -15.26
CA ALA A 63 2.80 -1.79 -16.10
C ALA A 63 2.71 -3.22 -15.54
N VAL A 64 2.80 -3.36 -14.21
CA VAL A 64 2.70 -4.68 -13.56
C VAL A 64 1.29 -5.24 -13.75
N LEU A 65 0.24 -4.50 -13.38
CA LEU A 65 -1.12 -5.03 -13.44
C LEU A 65 -1.67 -5.13 -14.87
N ASP A 66 -1.28 -4.25 -15.78
CA ASP A 66 -1.63 -4.38 -17.19
C ASP A 66 -1.16 -5.73 -17.75
N ARG A 67 0.05 -6.17 -17.40
CA ARG A 67 0.59 -7.49 -17.78
C ARG A 67 -0.17 -8.66 -17.18
N TYR A 68 -0.66 -8.56 -15.92
CA TYR A 68 -1.45 -9.61 -15.30
C TYR A 68 -2.89 -9.63 -15.83
N PHE A 69 -3.54 -8.50 -15.90
CA PHE A 69 -4.91 -8.38 -16.38
C PHE A 69 -5.08 -8.78 -17.85
N SER A 70 -4.06 -8.53 -18.68
CA SER A 70 -4.06 -9.00 -20.09
C SER A 70 -4.11 -10.53 -20.22
N LYS A 71 -3.70 -11.26 -19.17
CA LYS A 71 -3.76 -12.74 -19.12
C LYS A 71 -5.01 -13.24 -18.38
N GLY A 72 -5.82 -12.35 -17.82
CA GLY A 72 -6.95 -12.69 -16.99
C GLY A 72 -6.59 -13.02 -15.53
N ASP A 73 -5.32 -12.79 -15.13
CA ASP A 73 -4.87 -13.03 -13.76
C ASP A 73 -5.34 -11.93 -12.83
N PHE A 74 -5.71 -12.29 -11.59
CA PHE A 74 -6.10 -11.38 -10.48
C PHE A 74 -7.29 -10.44 -10.75
N ILE A 75 -8.05 -10.63 -11.81
CA ILE A 75 -9.20 -9.76 -12.18
C ILE A 75 -10.33 -9.77 -11.13
N ASN A 76 -10.38 -10.77 -10.26
CA ASN A 76 -11.36 -10.94 -9.18
C ASN A 76 -10.72 -10.97 -7.80
N SER A 77 -9.50 -10.45 -7.66
CA SER A 77 -8.72 -10.54 -6.43
C SER A 77 -8.75 -9.24 -5.63
N SER A 78 -8.41 -9.31 -4.35
CA SER A 78 -8.03 -8.16 -3.55
C SER A 78 -6.56 -7.86 -3.77
N ILE A 79 -6.21 -6.63 -4.17
CA ILE A 79 -4.84 -6.19 -4.42
C ILE A 79 -4.49 -5.10 -3.42
N LEU A 80 -3.50 -5.38 -2.57
CA LEU A 80 -2.91 -4.41 -1.67
C LEU A 80 -1.66 -3.81 -2.32
N CYS A 81 -1.74 -2.57 -2.75
CA CYS A 81 -0.60 -1.83 -3.28
C CYS A 81 0.30 -1.31 -2.15
N ALA A 82 1.60 -1.36 -2.33
CA ALA A 82 2.57 -0.92 -1.34
C ALA A 82 2.41 0.57 -0.94
N ASN A 83 1.87 1.41 -1.83
CA ASN A 83 1.45 2.78 -1.52
C ASN A 83 0.33 3.25 -2.46
N ASP A 84 -0.24 4.42 -2.18
CA ASP A 84 -1.34 5.00 -2.97
C ASP A 84 -0.92 5.36 -4.39
N ARG A 85 0.33 5.76 -4.63
CA ARG A 85 0.84 6.08 -5.96
C ARG A 85 0.92 4.84 -6.85
N VAL A 86 1.33 3.69 -6.30
CA VAL A 86 1.24 2.39 -6.99
C VAL A 86 -0.23 2.03 -7.26
N ALA A 87 -1.13 2.30 -6.29
CA ALA A 87 -2.56 2.05 -6.44
C ALA A 87 -3.21 2.92 -7.54
N ILE A 88 -2.76 4.15 -7.73
CA ILE A 88 -3.17 5.01 -8.88
C ILE A 88 -2.89 4.29 -10.20
N GLY A 89 -1.68 3.75 -10.36
CA GLY A 89 -1.32 2.96 -11.54
C GLY A 89 -2.15 1.69 -11.69
N ALA A 90 -2.42 1.01 -10.57
CA ALA A 90 -3.26 -0.18 -10.52
C ALA A 90 -4.71 0.09 -10.98
N LEU A 91 -5.30 1.18 -10.51
CA LEU A 91 -6.63 1.63 -10.94
C LEU A 91 -6.66 1.99 -12.42
N ARG A 92 -5.59 2.60 -12.92
CA ARG A 92 -5.46 2.89 -14.35
C ARG A 92 -5.39 1.62 -15.19
N ALA A 93 -4.64 0.59 -14.74
CA ALA A 93 -4.61 -0.72 -15.40
C ALA A 93 -6.01 -1.37 -15.40
N ALA A 94 -6.71 -1.35 -14.26
CA ALA A 94 -8.08 -1.86 -14.19
C ALA A 94 -9.00 -1.18 -15.21
N ALA A 95 -8.94 0.14 -15.33
CA ALA A 95 -9.72 0.89 -16.30
C ALA A 95 -9.38 0.52 -17.77
N HIS A 96 -8.11 0.26 -18.11
CA HIS A 96 -7.70 -0.20 -19.45
C HIS A 96 -8.35 -1.53 -19.82
N HIS A 97 -8.57 -2.40 -18.84
CA HIS A 97 -9.18 -3.73 -19.04
C HIS A 97 -10.69 -3.74 -18.77
N GLY A 98 -11.33 -2.59 -18.59
CA GLY A 98 -12.76 -2.49 -18.31
C GLY A 98 -13.18 -3.10 -16.98
N LEU A 99 -12.24 -3.20 -16.02
CA LEU A 99 -12.49 -3.68 -14.66
C LEU A 99 -12.93 -2.51 -13.78
N GLU A 100 -13.85 -2.79 -12.84
CA GLU A 100 -14.41 -1.80 -11.93
C GLU A 100 -14.09 -2.21 -10.48
N PRO A 101 -12.96 -1.76 -9.89
CA PRO A 101 -12.64 -2.07 -8.51
C PRO A 101 -13.72 -1.59 -7.54
N GLY A 102 -13.99 -2.38 -6.48
CA GLY A 102 -15.04 -2.12 -5.50
C GLY A 102 -16.46 -2.50 -5.94
N SER A 103 -16.70 -2.77 -7.23
CA SER A 103 -18.00 -3.18 -7.73
C SER A 103 -18.24 -4.68 -7.54
N LEU A 104 -19.21 -5.03 -6.71
CA LEU A 104 -19.65 -6.43 -6.55
C LEU A 104 -20.29 -7.00 -7.83
N ARG A 105 -20.69 -6.15 -8.77
CA ARG A 105 -21.40 -6.57 -10.00
C ARG A 105 -20.48 -7.14 -11.07
N ARG A 106 -19.16 -6.85 -11.02
CA ARG A 106 -18.18 -7.25 -12.04
C ARG A 106 -16.97 -7.97 -11.44
N GLY A 107 -17.22 -8.97 -10.62
CA GLY A 107 -16.21 -9.94 -10.27
C GLY A 107 -15.35 -9.65 -9.05
N GLY A 108 -15.61 -8.57 -8.33
CA GLY A 108 -15.04 -8.42 -7.00
C GLY A 108 -13.57 -8.02 -6.94
N LEU A 109 -13.00 -7.41 -8.01
CA LEU A 109 -11.68 -6.78 -7.92
C LEU A 109 -11.71 -5.68 -6.85
N ARG A 110 -10.72 -5.71 -5.96
CA ARG A 110 -10.51 -4.69 -4.92
C ARG A 110 -9.09 -4.18 -5.03
N ILE A 111 -8.93 -2.87 -4.94
CA ILE A 111 -7.60 -2.23 -4.96
C ILE A 111 -7.53 -1.32 -3.75
N ALA A 112 -6.50 -1.51 -2.94
CA ALA A 112 -6.25 -0.69 -1.77
C ALA A 112 -4.79 -0.22 -1.75
N GLY A 113 -4.54 0.92 -1.09
CA GLY A 113 -3.22 1.55 -1.00
C GLY A 113 -2.76 1.75 0.45
N HIS A 114 -1.76 2.60 0.61
CA HIS A 114 -1.19 3.03 1.88
C HIS A 114 -0.64 4.45 1.73
N ASP A 115 -0.86 5.33 2.68
CA ASP A 115 -0.38 6.68 2.91
C ASP A 115 -1.51 7.73 3.02
N ASP A 116 -2.72 7.45 2.52
CA ASP A 116 -3.83 8.41 2.36
C ASP A 116 -3.38 9.67 1.59
N TYR A 117 -2.73 9.42 0.44
CA TYR A 117 -2.26 10.49 -0.45
C TYR A 117 -3.42 11.43 -0.80
N PRO A 118 -3.22 12.76 -0.86
CA PRO A 118 -4.33 13.71 -1.03
C PRO A 118 -5.25 13.45 -2.23
N LEU A 119 -4.74 12.83 -3.31
CA LEU A 119 -5.56 12.47 -4.46
C LEU A 119 -6.44 11.23 -4.25
N SER A 120 -6.18 10.41 -3.23
CA SER A 120 -6.87 9.13 -3.02
C SER A 120 -8.38 9.29 -2.84
N GLN A 121 -8.83 10.42 -2.30
CA GLN A 121 -10.25 10.76 -2.13
C GLN A 121 -10.93 11.33 -3.40
N PHE A 122 -10.17 11.69 -4.43
CA PHE A 122 -10.67 12.28 -5.67
C PHE A 122 -10.58 11.31 -6.86
N MET A 123 -10.11 10.10 -6.63
CA MET A 123 -10.05 9.06 -7.67
C MET A 123 -11.43 8.45 -7.95
N ILE A 124 -11.56 7.74 -9.05
CA ILE A 124 -12.78 7.01 -9.41
C ILE A 124 -12.38 5.55 -9.70
N PRO A 125 -12.73 4.59 -8.81
CA PRO A 125 -13.34 4.79 -7.47
C PRO A 125 -12.40 5.49 -6.48
N THR A 126 -12.95 6.07 -5.40
CA THR A 126 -12.16 6.63 -4.31
C THR A 126 -11.36 5.53 -3.62
N LEU A 127 -10.08 5.78 -3.29
CA LEU A 127 -9.14 4.73 -2.88
C LEU A 127 -9.25 4.42 -1.39
N THR A 128 -9.51 3.14 -1.07
CA THR A 128 -9.33 2.56 0.26
C THR A 128 -7.85 2.50 0.60
N THR A 129 -7.45 3.02 1.77
CA THR A 129 -6.04 3.17 2.14
C THR A 129 -5.86 3.22 3.67
N VAL A 130 -4.60 3.23 4.12
CA VAL A 130 -4.26 3.51 5.53
C VAL A 130 -3.65 4.91 5.61
N ALA A 131 -4.31 5.79 6.38
CA ALA A 131 -3.79 7.11 6.69
C ALA A 131 -2.71 7.01 7.78
N GLN A 132 -1.57 7.62 7.54
CA GLN A 132 -0.54 7.85 8.56
C GLN A 132 -0.81 9.18 9.27
N ASN A 133 -0.53 9.25 10.57
CA ASN A 133 -0.59 10.52 11.30
C ASN A 133 0.71 11.31 11.06
N VAL A 134 0.84 11.89 9.86
CA VAL A 134 2.05 12.62 9.44
C VAL A 134 2.33 13.85 10.32
N GLU A 135 1.30 14.46 10.89
CA GLU A 135 1.44 15.60 11.81
C GLU A 135 2.10 15.16 13.12
N ALA A 136 1.58 14.10 13.75
CA ALA A 136 2.16 13.55 14.97
C ALA A 136 3.58 13.01 14.74
N ILE A 137 3.84 12.38 13.59
CA ILE A 137 5.18 11.90 13.20
C ILE A 137 6.15 13.10 13.09
N GLY A 138 5.73 14.16 12.40
CA GLY A 138 6.53 15.36 12.24
C GLY A 138 6.82 16.05 13.57
N GLN A 139 5.81 16.21 14.41
CA GLN A 139 5.96 16.80 15.75
C GLN A 139 6.92 15.98 16.62
N ALA A 140 6.74 14.66 16.70
CA ALA A 140 7.61 13.78 17.46
C ALA A 140 9.07 13.81 16.97
N ALA A 141 9.28 13.90 15.65
CA ALA A 141 10.61 14.01 15.06
C ALA A 141 11.31 15.33 15.48
N VAL A 142 10.59 16.45 15.43
CA VAL A 142 11.12 17.77 15.85
C VAL A 142 11.40 17.79 17.34
N ASP A 143 10.49 17.33 18.18
CA ASP A 143 10.67 17.28 19.63
C ASP A 143 11.89 16.46 20.00
N ARG A 144 12.07 15.32 19.37
CA ARG A 144 13.24 14.46 19.60
C ARG A 144 14.54 15.09 19.11
N LEU A 145 14.51 15.81 18.00
CA LEU A 145 15.68 16.57 17.53
C LEU A 145 16.06 17.65 18.52
N ILE A 146 15.09 18.43 19.04
CA ILE A 146 15.33 19.48 20.03
C ILE A 146 15.91 18.89 21.33
N GLU A 147 15.34 17.78 21.80
CA GLU A 147 15.85 17.06 22.97
C GLU A 147 17.33 16.66 22.78
N LYS A 148 17.64 16.07 21.61
CA LYS A 148 19.01 15.69 21.25
C LYS A 148 19.99 16.87 21.26
N LEU A 149 19.59 18.01 20.77
CA LEU A 149 20.43 19.22 20.73
C LEU A 149 20.70 19.81 22.12
N ARG A 150 19.86 19.55 23.12
CA ARG A 150 20.01 20.03 24.49
C ARG A 150 20.91 19.19 25.38
N VAL A 151 21.19 17.94 24.98
CA VAL A 151 21.96 16.98 25.78
C VAL A 151 23.40 16.88 25.24
N GLU A 152 24.40 17.36 26.03
CA GLU A 152 25.82 17.36 25.63
C GLU A 152 26.43 15.96 25.41
N LYS A 153 25.84 14.90 25.96
CA LYS A 153 26.25 13.51 25.76
C LYS A 153 25.06 12.67 25.34
N PHE A 154 24.78 12.69 24.04
CA PHE A 154 23.74 11.85 23.47
C PHE A 154 24.24 10.40 23.31
N GLN A 155 23.73 9.47 24.11
CA GLN A 155 23.82 8.05 23.77
C GLN A 155 22.75 7.75 22.72
N ALA A 156 23.20 7.30 21.56
CA ALA A 156 22.33 6.94 20.43
C ALA A 156 21.57 5.63 20.72
N ASN A 157 20.69 5.65 21.72
CA ASN A 157 19.67 4.60 21.83
C ASN A 157 18.68 4.84 20.69
N GLN A 158 18.78 4.02 19.65
CA GLN A 158 17.79 3.99 18.57
C GLN A 158 16.48 3.44 19.13
N THR A 159 15.64 4.32 19.65
CA THR A 159 14.26 3.96 20.03
C THR A 159 13.39 4.17 18.80
N VAL A 160 12.82 3.09 18.28
CA VAL A 160 11.80 3.16 17.24
C VAL A 160 10.47 3.48 17.93
N GLN A 161 9.83 4.56 17.52
CA GLN A 161 8.49 4.91 17.96
C GLN A 161 7.52 4.61 16.81
N LEU A 162 6.62 3.65 17.04
CA LEU A 162 5.56 3.34 16.09
C LEU A 162 4.37 4.27 16.34
N MET A 163 3.78 4.75 15.26
CA MET A 163 2.54 5.53 15.27
C MET A 163 1.43 4.71 14.63
N ASP A 164 0.25 4.69 15.23
CA ASP A 164 -0.89 3.96 14.69
C ASP A 164 -1.41 4.63 13.40
N GLY A 165 -1.67 3.78 12.40
CA GLY A 165 -2.36 4.19 11.19
C GLY A 165 -3.88 4.03 11.33
N VAL A 166 -4.65 4.76 10.52
CA VAL A 166 -6.11 4.70 10.46
C VAL A 166 -6.56 4.16 9.12
N LEU A 167 -7.31 3.05 9.12
CA LEU A 167 -7.91 2.52 7.91
C LEU A 167 -9.03 3.46 7.40
N LYS A 168 -8.90 3.90 6.16
CA LYS A 168 -9.89 4.69 5.41
C LYS A 168 -10.54 3.80 4.37
N VAL A 169 -11.68 3.21 4.72
CA VAL A 169 -12.48 2.43 3.78
C VAL A 169 -13.22 3.37 2.84
N ARG A 170 -13.06 3.16 1.54
CA ARG A 170 -13.68 3.92 0.45
C ARG A 170 -14.22 2.98 -0.63
N ASP A 171 -14.46 3.49 -1.84
CA ASP A 171 -15.19 2.77 -2.88
C ASP A 171 -14.38 1.66 -3.59
N SER A 172 -13.05 1.69 -3.55
CA SER A 172 -12.20 0.77 -4.32
C SER A 172 -12.01 -0.61 -3.70
N ALA A 173 -12.39 -0.78 -2.41
CA ALA A 173 -12.25 -2.07 -1.71
C ALA A 173 -13.17 -2.17 -0.50
#